data_6c9d493cbc2af88799d1017f76c03651
#
_entry.id   6c9d493cbc2af88799d1017f76c03651
#
_cell.length_a   1.000
_cell.length_b   1.000
_cell.length_c   1.000
_cell.angle_alpha   90.00
_cell.angle_beta   90.00
_cell.angle_gamma   90.00
#
_symmetry.space_group_name_H-M   'P 1'
#
loop_
_entity.id
_entity.type
_entity.pdbx_description
1 polymer ?
#
loop_
_entity_poly.entity_id
_entity_poly.type
_entity_poly.pdbx_seq_one_letter_code
_entity_poly.pdbx_strand_id
1 'polypeptide(L)'
;MKQQFFAFSLTACAVSAIVPTQAFAVTLYGAGSLQNSLTEVAQAFTKEYGINIDTYFGPSGLTEQKIEQEISTKGQSTDVFASADLGNPQKLFVKGLSEPVKNFTSNRMTAIVRPGLTGVTSDNLLDFLLNTNIKVGTSTPGSDPSGDYAWQIFDKADAVKSGNSQILKNKALQLVGGNPSAPSVPTGQNNLIYFLKTNPTVDIFLAYYTSGKSAQKLEQGNDLQIVELPDYLATKADYGLTVLKNADPDGEKLAAYILSSQGQAILSKYGFSSPTVTQSVPEHQGIGGYVLALSIALAMHKKLNLAQKTERKIRS
;
A
#
# COMPACT_ATOMS: atom_id res chain seq x y z
N MET A 1 -59.88 -70.72 -5.00
CA MET A 1 -59.17 -69.70 -5.77
C MET A 1 -58.65 -68.63 -4.75
N LYS A 2 -57.34 -68.64 -4.50
CA LYS A 2 -56.72 -67.67 -3.62
C LYS A 2 -56.03 -66.63 -4.50
N GLN A 3 -56.49 -65.37 -4.47
CA GLN A 3 -55.83 -64.24 -5.12
C GLN A 3 -54.69 -63.75 -4.23
N GLN A 4 -53.47 -63.72 -4.73
CA GLN A 4 -52.27 -63.07 -4.11
C GLN A 4 -52.20 -61.66 -4.67
N PHE A 5 -52.23 -60.68 -3.78
CA PHE A 5 -51.94 -59.29 -4.07
C PHE A 5 -50.41 -59.05 -3.94
N PHE A 6 -49.76 -58.67 -5.01
CA PHE A 6 -48.38 -58.19 -5.01
C PHE A 6 -48.41 -56.68 -4.75
N ALA A 7 -47.84 -56.26 -3.65
CA ALA A 7 -47.61 -54.85 -3.34
C ALA A 7 -46.27 -54.41 -3.96
N PHE A 8 -46.31 -53.54 -4.97
CA PHE A 8 -45.13 -52.88 -5.53
C PHE A 8 -44.76 -51.68 -4.65
N SER A 9 -43.59 -51.75 -3.95
CA SER A 9 -43.04 -50.64 -3.16
C SER A 9 -42.22 -49.72 -4.11
N LEU A 10 -42.77 -48.52 -4.39
CA LEU A 10 -42.04 -47.50 -5.18
C LEU A 10 -41.09 -46.76 -4.23
N THR A 11 -39.79 -47.08 -4.33
CA THR A 11 -38.75 -46.31 -3.63
C THR A 11 -38.43 -45.07 -4.45
N ALA A 12 -38.91 -43.91 -4.01
CA ALA A 12 -38.57 -42.60 -4.61
C ALA A 12 -37.14 -42.21 -4.19
N CYS A 13 -36.17 -42.32 -5.09
CA CYS A 13 -34.84 -41.72 -4.96
C CYS A 13 -35.01 -40.21 -5.14
N ALA A 14 -34.90 -39.44 -4.04
CA ALA A 14 -34.76 -37.99 -4.09
C ALA A 14 -33.33 -37.67 -4.63
N VAL A 15 -33.23 -37.29 -5.87
CA VAL A 15 -32.02 -36.71 -6.45
C VAL A 15 -31.97 -35.26 -5.99
N SER A 16 -31.17 -34.98 -4.96
CA SER A 16 -30.82 -33.59 -4.57
C SER A 16 -30.06 -32.96 -5.73
N ALA A 17 -30.74 -32.11 -6.50
CA ALA A 17 -30.07 -31.27 -7.49
C ALA A 17 -29.16 -30.30 -6.73
N ILE A 18 -27.84 -30.55 -6.82
CA ILE A 18 -26.84 -29.56 -6.44
C ILE A 18 -26.95 -28.43 -7.47
N VAL A 19 -27.69 -27.38 -7.13
CA VAL A 19 -27.67 -26.15 -7.92
C VAL A 19 -26.29 -25.55 -7.70
N PRO A 20 -25.46 -25.39 -8.76
CA PRO A 20 -24.19 -24.68 -8.61
C PRO A 20 -24.56 -23.25 -8.20
N THR A 21 -24.26 -22.86 -6.98
CA THR A 21 -24.22 -21.47 -6.60
C THR A 21 -23.15 -20.83 -7.48
N GLN A 22 -23.55 -19.91 -8.38
CA GLN A 22 -22.59 -19.06 -9.07
C GLN A 22 -21.80 -18.34 -7.98
N ALA A 23 -20.56 -18.78 -7.78
CA ALA A 23 -19.62 -18.04 -6.97
C ALA A 23 -19.36 -16.71 -7.71
N PHE A 24 -19.81 -15.61 -7.14
CA PHE A 24 -19.44 -14.29 -7.62
C PHE A 24 -17.91 -14.17 -7.48
N ALA A 25 -17.26 -13.58 -8.49
CA ALA A 25 -15.85 -13.29 -8.40
C ALA A 25 -15.62 -12.23 -7.31
N VAL A 26 -14.66 -12.46 -6.43
CA VAL A 26 -14.21 -11.44 -5.46
C VAL A 26 -13.51 -10.33 -6.24
N THR A 27 -13.80 -9.08 -5.89
CA THR A 27 -13.25 -7.92 -6.57
C THR A 27 -12.15 -7.25 -5.75
N LEU A 28 -11.02 -6.96 -6.41
CA LEU A 28 -9.86 -6.31 -5.83
C LEU A 28 -9.52 -5.03 -6.60
N TYR A 29 -9.69 -3.88 -5.97
CA TYR A 29 -9.18 -2.62 -6.51
C TYR A 29 -7.82 -2.31 -5.89
N GLY A 30 -6.84 -1.98 -6.74
CA GLY A 30 -5.46 -1.78 -6.31
C GLY A 30 -4.80 -0.55 -6.94
N ALA A 31 -3.76 -0.05 -6.26
CA ALA A 31 -2.87 0.95 -6.83
C ALA A 31 -2.18 0.42 -8.09
N GLY A 32 -1.93 1.29 -9.08
CA GLY A 32 -1.25 0.91 -10.32
C GLY A 32 0.13 0.28 -10.10
N SER A 33 0.88 0.71 -9.08
CA SER A 33 2.17 0.12 -8.70
C SER A 33 2.08 -1.32 -8.19
N LEU A 34 0.89 -1.76 -7.76
CA LEU A 34 0.62 -3.12 -7.27
C LEU A 34 0.17 -4.08 -8.38
N GLN A 35 -0.10 -3.59 -9.58
CA GLN A 35 -0.73 -4.37 -10.65
C GLN A 35 -0.06 -5.73 -10.86
N ASN A 36 1.24 -5.76 -11.11
CA ASN A 36 1.94 -7.01 -11.40
C ASN A 36 1.95 -7.96 -10.19
N SER A 37 2.20 -7.45 -9.01
CA SER A 37 2.29 -8.26 -7.79
C SER A 37 0.93 -8.79 -7.34
N LEU A 38 -0.11 -7.95 -7.31
CA LEU A 38 -1.44 -8.39 -6.91
C LEU A 38 -2.15 -9.23 -7.97
N THR A 39 -1.81 -9.09 -9.26
CA THR A 39 -2.26 -10.04 -10.27
C THR A 39 -1.69 -11.44 -10.00
N GLU A 40 -0.39 -11.56 -9.65
CA GLU A 40 0.20 -12.85 -9.27
C GLU A 40 -0.41 -13.39 -7.96
N VAL A 41 -0.68 -12.52 -6.98
CA VAL A 41 -1.38 -12.91 -5.74
C VAL A 41 -2.78 -13.43 -6.06
N ALA A 42 -3.55 -12.74 -6.90
CA ALA A 42 -4.89 -13.17 -7.31
C ALA A 42 -4.87 -14.53 -8.00
N GLN A 43 -3.93 -14.75 -8.90
CA GLN A 43 -3.74 -16.05 -9.57
C GLN A 43 -3.38 -17.16 -8.59
N ALA A 44 -2.49 -16.89 -7.63
CA ALA A 44 -2.11 -17.86 -6.60
C ALA A 44 -3.29 -18.18 -5.67
N PHE A 45 -4.06 -17.18 -5.27
CA PHE A 45 -5.28 -17.34 -4.48
C PHE A 45 -6.34 -18.18 -5.23
N THR A 46 -6.60 -17.84 -6.50
CA THR A 46 -7.54 -18.63 -7.34
C THR A 46 -7.10 -20.09 -7.47
N LYS A 47 -5.80 -20.32 -7.67
CA LYS A 47 -5.25 -21.68 -7.75
C LYS A 47 -5.43 -22.46 -6.45
N GLU A 48 -5.28 -21.81 -5.30
CA GLU A 48 -5.36 -22.47 -3.98
C GLU A 48 -6.80 -22.70 -3.51
N TYR A 49 -7.68 -21.73 -3.75
CA TYR A 49 -9.06 -21.76 -3.21
C TYR A 49 -10.15 -22.01 -4.25
N GLY A 50 -9.84 -21.94 -5.54
CA GLY A 50 -10.84 -22.08 -6.61
C GLY A 50 -11.76 -20.86 -6.78
N ILE A 51 -11.43 -19.72 -6.15
CA ILE A 51 -12.21 -18.48 -6.15
C ILE A 51 -11.60 -17.54 -7.19
N ASN A 52 -12.41 -17.06 -8.14
CA ASN A 52 -11.96 -16.10 -9.14
C ASN A 52 -11.86 -14.69 -8.54
N ILE A 53 -10.85 -13.94 -8.97
CA ILE A 53 -10.63 -12.56 -8.54
C ILE A 53 -10.69 -11.64 -9.77
N ASP A 54 -11.62 -10.69 -9.75
CA ASP A 54 -11.67 -9.59 -10.71
C ASP A 54 -10.85 -8.41 -10.18
N THR A 55 -9.94 -7.88 -11.00
CA THR A 55 -9.01 -6.84 -10.57
C THR A 55 -9.18 -5.54 -11.36
N TYR A 56 -9.02 -4.41 -10.66
CA TYR A 56 -8.87 -3.10 -11.25
C TYR A 56 -7.67 -2.40 -10.63
N PHE A 57 -6.82 -1.75 -11.46
CA PHE A 57 -5.64 -1.02 -10.98
C PHE A 57 -5.62 0.40 -11.54
N GLY A 58 -5.40 1.38 -10.64
CA GLY A 58 -5.37 2.79 -11.00
C GLY A 58 -4.70 3.67 -9.95
N PRO A 59 -4.69 4.98 -10.15
CA PRO A 59 -4.26 5.95 -9.13
C PRO A 59 -5.13 5.83 -7.88
N SER A 60 -4.51 5.69 -6.70
CA SER A 60 -5.26 5.33 -5.48
C SER A 60 -6.31 6.37 -5.07
N GLY A 61 -6.05 7.67 -5.26
CA GLY A 61 -7.02 8.71 -4.96
C GLY A 61 -8.24 8.67 -5.90
N LEU A 62 -8.02 8.43 -7.21
CA LEU A 62 -9.13 8.24 -8.15
C LEU A 62 -9.88 6.93 -7.91
N THR A 63 -9.17 5.88 -7.49
CA THR A 63 -9.78 4.60 -7.13
C THR A 63 -10.66 4.73 -5.90
N GLU A 64 -10.21 5.46 -4.88
CA GLU A 64 -11.01 5.78 -3.69
C GLU A 64 -12.31 6.51 -4.07
N GLN A 65 -12.22 7.56 -4.90
CA GLN A 65 -13.39 8.31 -5.40
C GLN A 65 -14.34 7.40 -6.21
N LYS A 66 -13.79 6.50 -7.05
CA LYS A 66 -14.56 5.52 -7.80
C LYS A 66 -15.34 4.59 -6.86
N ILE A 67 -14.70 4.09 -5.79
CA ILE A 67 -15.34 3.25 -4.77
C ILE A 67 -16.51 4.00 -4.13
N GLU A 68 -16.33 5.25 -3.71
CA GLU A 68 -17.40 6.06 -3.11
C GLU A 68 -18.56 6.27 -4.08
N GLN A 69 -18.26 6.58 -5.33
CA GLN A 69 -19.27 6.76 -6.37
C GLN A 69 -20.06 5.48 -6.63
N GLU A 70 -19.39 4.33 -6.69
CA GLU A 70 -20.05 3.04 -6.91
C GLU A 70 -20.94 2.66 -5.74
N ILE A 71 -20.48 2.85 -4.50
CA ILE A 71 -21.31 2.62 -3.30
C ILE A 71 -22.53 3.53 -3.32
N SER A 72 -22.38 4.82 -3.63
CA SER A 72 -23.49 5.77 -3.66
C SER A 72 -24.52 5.49 -4.76
N THR A 73 -24.10 4.96 -5.90
CA THR A 73 -24.96 4.76 -7.08
C THR A 73 -25.49 3.33 -7.22
N LYS A 74 -24.74 2.34 -6.72
CA LYS A 74 -25.05 0.91 -6.87
C LYS A 74 -25.26 0.20 -5.52
N GLY A 75 -24.96 0.86 -4.40
CA GLY A 75 -24.98 0.29 -3.04
C GLY A 75 -23.81 -0.64 -2.74
N GLN A 76 -22.93 -0.88 -3.72
CA GLN A 76 -21.81 -1.81 -3.64
C GLN A 76 -20.69 -1.38 -4.58
N SER A 77 -19.44 -1.75 -4.25
CA SER A 77 -18.26 -1.56 -5.08
C SER A 77 -17.36 -2.80 -5.00
N THR A 78 -16.05 -2.60 -4.81
CA THR A 78 -15.07 -3.69 -4.63
C THR A 78 -15.17 -4.33 -3.25
N ASP A 79 -14.64 -5.54 -3.11
CA ASP A 79 -14.54 -6.23 -1.82
C ASP A 79 -13.29 -5.81 -1.05
N VAL A 80 -12.17 -5.67 -1.77
CA VAL A 80 -10.87 -5.32 -1.19
C VAL A 80 -10.26 -4.12 -1.91
N PHE A 81 -9.74 -3.16 -1.13
CA PHE A 81 -8.99 -2.02 -1.66
C PHE A 81 -7.56 -2.00 -1.12
N ALA A 82 -6.58 -2.02 -2.04
CA ALA A 82 -5.14 -1.98 -1.78
C ALA A 82 -4.52 -0.68 -2.35
N SER A 83 -4.24 0.29 -1.49
CA SER A 83 -3.76 1.63 -1.84
C SER A 83 -2.25 1.77 -1.70
N ALA A 84 -1.64 2.67 -2.47
CA ALA A 84 -0.23 3.05 -2.37
C ALA A 84 0.05 4.06 -1.24
N ASP A 85 -0.92 4.32 -0.39
CA ASP A 85 -0.83 5.09 0.85
C ASP A 85 -1.78 4.53 1.91
N LEU A 86 -1.70 5.05 3.13
CA LEU A 86 -2.65 4.76 4.19
C LEU A 86 -3.86 5.70 4.15
N GLY A 87 -3.72 6.89 3.57
CA GLY A 87 -4.71 7.97 3.64
C GLY A 87 -5.98 7.68 2.86
N ASN A 88 -5.88 7.17 1.64
CA ASN A 88 -7.06 6.88 0.82
C ASN A 88 -7.96 5.79 1.42
N PRO A 89 -7.47 4.62 1.86
CA PRO A 89 -8.33 3.66 2.55
C PRO A 89 -8.83 4.18 3.92
N GLN A 90 -8.06 5.03 4.60
CA GLN A 90 -8.50 5.66 5.85
C GLN A 90 -9.71 6.58 5.66
N LYS A 91 -9.82 7.28 4.52
CA LYS A 91 -11.01 8.08 4.18
C LYS A 91 -12.27 7.20 4.13
N LEU A 92 -12.20 6.03 3.49
CA LEU A 92 -13.30 5.07 3.44
C LEU A 92 -13.68 4.58 4.84
N PHE A 93 -12.68 4.25 5.67
CA PHE A 93 -12.91 3.81 7.04
C PHE A 93 -13.61 4.89 7.89
N VAL A 94 -13.14 6.13 7.85
CA VAL A 94 -13.76 7.25 8.60
C VAL A 94 -15.21 7.49 8.17
N LYS A 95 -15.55 7.24 6.91
CA LYS A 95 -16.91 7.31 6.36
C LYS A 95 -17.75 6.07 6.70
N GLY A 96 -17.21 5.08 7.40
CA GLY A 96 -17.91 3.84 7.75
C GLY A 96 -18.11 2.89 6.56
N LEU A 97 -17.37 3.08 5.45
CA LEU A 97 -17.52 2.31 4.22
C LEU A 97 -16.59 1.09 4.17
N SER A 98 -15.62 0.98 5.08
CA SER A 98 -14.67 -0.12 5.12
C SER A 98 -14.30 -0.53 6.54
N GLU A 99 -13.60 -1.65 6.66
CA GLU A 99 -12.92 -2.10 7.88
C GLU A 99 -11.67 -1.26 8.16
N PRO A 100 -11.07 -1.36 9.38
CA PRO A 100 -9.84 -0.66 9.71
C PRO A 100 -8.71 -0.96 8.74
N VAL A 101 -7.95 0.09 8.41
CA VAL A 101 -6.82 0.00 7.47
C VAL A 101 -5.66 -0.78 8.08
N LYS A 102 -5.11 -1.71 7.31
CA LYS A 102 -3.89 -2.45 7.65
C LYS A 102 -2.74 -1.98 6.76
N ASN A 103 -1.60 -1.60 7.35
CA ASN A 103 -0.37 -1.44 6.58
C ASN A 103 0.11 -2.85 6.17
N PHE A 104 0.09 -3.16 4.86
CA PHE A 104 0.37 -4.51 4.38
C PHE A 104 1.71 -4.66 3.66
N THR A 105 2.26 -3.56 3.16
CA THR A 105 3.58 -3.53 2.51
C THR A 105 4.10 -2.10 2.45
N SER A 106 5.35 -1.94 2.04
CA SER A 106 5.92 -0.62 1.80
C SER A 106 6.78 -0.59 0.53
N ASN A 107 6.97 0.62 0.04
CA ASN A 107 7.78 0.94 -1.12
C ASN A 107 8.65 2.17 -0.80
N ARG A 108 9.48 2.59 -1.73
CA ARG A 108 10.23 3.85 -1.64
C ARG A 108 10.20 4.57 -2.97
N MET A 109 10.34 5.88 -2.89
CA MET A 109 10.52 6.71 -4.08
C MET A 109 11.96 6.65 -4.56
N THR A 110 12.15 6.71 -5.88
CA THR A 110 13.45 6.74 -6.56
C THR A 110 13.38 7.68 -7.76
N ALA A 111 14.52 8.04 -8.30
CA ALA A 111 14.62 8.71 -9.58
C ALA A 111 14.92 7.68 -10.68
N ILE A 112 14.05 7.64 -11.70
CA ILE A 112 14.25 6.82 -12.88
C ILE A 112 14.80 7.73 -13.96
N VAL A 113 16.01 7.44 -14.41
CA VAL A 113 16.80 8.29 -15.31
C VAL A 113 16.82 7.68 -16.71
N ARG A 114 16.59 8.51 -17.72
CA ARG A 114 16.62 8.06 -19.12
C ARG A 114 18.03 7.61 -19.56
N PRO A 115 18.13 6.74 -20.57
CA PRO A 115 19.39 6.43 -21.20
C PRO A 115 20.06 7.69 -21.78
N GLY A 116 21.39 7.72 -21.73
CA GLY A 116 22.18 8.84 -22.25
C GLY A 116 22.33 10.05 -21.31
N LEU A 117 21.53 10.16 -20.24
CA LEU A 117 21.83 11.09 -19.15
C LEU A 117 22.74 10.40 -18.16
N THR A 118 24.04 10.66 -18.23
CA THR A 118 25.08 10.00 -17.43
C THR A 118 25.49 10.82 -16.22
N GLY A 119 26.14 10.18 -15.24
CA GLY A 119 26.70 10.84 -14.05
C GLY A 119 25.69 11.18 -12.96
N VAL A 120 24.41 10.78 -13.09
CA VAL A 120 23.41 10.95 -12.02
C VAL A 120 23.65 9.91 -10.95
N THR A 121 23.86 10.38 -9.72
CA THR A 121 24.07 9.55 -8.51
C THR A 121 23.17 10.05 -7.41
N SER A 122 23.03 9.29 -6.33
CA SER A 122 22.29 9.73 -5.12
C SER A 122 22.85 11.07 -4.60
N ASP A 123 24.16 11.23 -4.55
CA ASP A 123 24.81 12.39 -3.94
C ASP A 123 24.55 13.70 -4.70
N ASN A 124 24.41 13.64 -6.03
CA ASN A 124 24.21 14.82 -6.88
C ASN A 124 22.80 14.93 -7.46
N LEU A 125 21.88 14.05 -7.07
CA LEU A 125 20.54 14.00 -7.65
C LEU A 125 19.80 15.33 -7.51
N LEU A 126 19.89 16.00 -6.35
CA LEU A 126 19.21 17.28 -6.14
C LEU A 126 19.70 18.35 -7.14
N ASP A 127 20.99 18.39 -7.44
CA ASP A 127 21.55 19.34 -8.42
C ASP A 127 20.97 19.08 -9.82
N PHE A 128 20.84 17.82 -10.21
CA PHE A 128 20.17 17.46 -11.46
C PHE A 128 18.70 17.85 -11.46
N LEU A 129 17.96 17.58 -10.37
CA LEU A 129 16.56 17.96 -10.27
C LEU A 129 16.36 19.49 -10.35
N LEU A 130 17.27 20.27 -9.79
CA LEU A 130 17.21 21.75 -9.81
C LEU A 130 17.73 22.35 -11.13
N ASN A 131 18.51 21.61 -11.92
CA ASN A 131 19.05 22.11 -13.18
C ASN A 131 17.91 22.42 -14.18
N THR A 132 17.88 23.65 -14.70
CA THR A 132 16.83 24.14 -15.60
C THR A 132 16.76 23.39 -16.93
N ASN A 133 17.84 22.79 -17.37
CA ASN A 133 17.91 22.00 -18.60
C ASN A 133 17.41 20.55 -18.42
N ILE A 134 17.23 20.09 -17.18
CA ILE A 134 16.72 18.75 -16.87
C ILE A 134 15.22 18.80 -16.66
N LYS A 135 14.47 18.04 -17.44
CA LYS A 135 13.01 17.90 -17.30
C LYS A 135 12.67 16.80 -16.30
N VAL A 136 11.84 17.10 -15.32
CA VAL A 136 11.43 16.18 -14.25
C VAL A 136 9.98 15.78 -14.43
N GLY A 137 9.71 14.48 -14.48
CA GLY A 137 8.39 13.89 -14.53
C GLY A 137 7.93 13.39 -13.16
N THR A 138 6.65 13.49 -12.91
CA THR A 138 5.99 12.98 -11.69
C THR A 138 4.60 12.43 -12.02
N SER A 139 4.00 11.76 -11.06
CA SER A 139 2.56 11.56 -11.01
C SER A 139 1.84 12.81 -10.51
N THR A 140 0.51 12.80 -10.55
CA THR A 140 -0.36 13.94 -10.20
C THR A 140 -0.69 13.90 -8.70
N PRO A 141 -0.28 14.90 -7.91
CA PRO A 141 -0.63 14.99 -6.49
C PRO A 141 -2.15 15.05 -6.26
N GLY A 142 -2.60 14.53 -5.15
CA GLY A 142 -4.01 14.45 -4.76
C GLY A 142 -4.79 13.32 -5.45
N SER A 143 -4.44 13.00 -6.69
CA SER A 143 -5.05 11.90 -7.44
C SER A 143 -4.28 10.59 -7.31
N ASP A 144 -2.96 10.69 -7.20
CA ASP A 144 -2.06 9.54 -7.11
C ASP A 144 -1.01 9.77 -5.99
N PRO A 145 -0.91 8.87 -5.00
CA PRO A 145 0.06 8.97 -3.92
C PRO A 145 1.52 9.11 -4.38
N SER A 146 1.89 8.57 -5.55
CA SER A 146 3.23 8.78 -6.13
C SER A 146 3.52 10.27 -6.37
N GLY A 147 2.50 11.05 -6.76
CA GLY A 147 2.58 12.49 -6.89
C GLY A 147 2.74 13.19 -5.54
N ASP A 148 1.97 12.75 -4.54
CA ASP A 148 2.05 13.31 -3.19
C ASP A 148 3.44 13.06 -2.57
N TYR A 149 4.00 11.86 -2.76
CA TYR A 149 5.37 11.55 -2.32
C TYR A 149 6.44 12.35 -3.10
N ALA A 150 6.24 12.61 -4.40
CA ALA A 150 7.13 13.50 -5.15
C ALA A 150 7.10 14.93 -4.58
N TRP A 151 5.94 15.44 -4.19
CA TRP A 151 5.81 16.74 -3.52
C TRP A 151 6.49 16.74 -2.16
N GLN A 152 6.40 15.66 -1.37
CA GLN A 152 7.15 15.52 -0.11
C GLN A 152 8.67 15.57 -0.33
N ILE A 153 9.18 14.95 -1.42
CA ILE A 153 10.59 15.05 -1.81
C ILE A 153 10.98 16.50 -2.08
N PHE A 154 10.12 17.23 -2.81
CA PHE A 154 10.37 18.64 -3.12
C PHE A 154 10.32 19.51 -1.85
N ASP A 155 9.41 19.25 -0.93
CA ASP A 155 9.35 19.96 0.34
C ASP A 155 10.57 19.70 1.22
N LYS A 156 11.11 18.47 1.22
CA LYS A 156 12.38 18.16 1.89
C LYS A 156 13.58 18.89 1.28
N ALA A 157 13.56 19.21 -0.02
CA ALA A 157 14.62 19.97 -0.67
C ALA A 157 14.73 21.42 -0.12
N ASP A 158 13.69 21.98 0.47
CA ASP A 158 13.74 23.28 1.14
C ASP A 158 14.64 23.28 2.39
N ALA A 159 14.84 22.14 3.04
CA ALA A 159 15.78 22.01 4.15
C ALA A 159 17.25 22.20 3.70
N VAL A 160 17.55 21.94 2.42
CA VAL A 160 18.88 22.18 1.84
C VAL A 160 19.04 23.67 1.49
N LYS A 161 18.03 24.24 0.85
CA LYS A 161 17.98 25.66 0.51
C LYS A 161 16.52 26.10 0.32
N SER A 162 16.13 27.15 1.02
CA SER A 162 14.80 27.75 0.89
C SER A 162 14.51 28.15 -0.57
N GLY A 163 13.30 27.84 -1.04
CA GLY A 163 12.83 28.06 -2.41
C GLY A 163 13.02 26.86 -3.36
N ASN A 164 13.80 25.85 -2.98
CA ASN A 164 13.99 24.65 -3.82
C ASN A 164 12.67 23.91 -4.08
N SER A 165 11.78 23.80 -3.07
CA SER A 165 10.47 23.16 -3.23
C SER A 165 9.67 23.84 -4.33
N GLN A 166 9.57 25.17 -4.29
CA GLN A 166 8.80 25.92 -5.27
C GLN A 166 9.37 25.79 -6.70
N ILE A 167 10.72 25.82 -6.83
CA ILE A 167 11.40 25.61 -8.11
C ILE A 167 11.04 24.23 -8.68
N LEU A 168 11.12 23.17 -7.87
CA LEU A 168 10.86 21.81 -8.28
C LEU A 168 9.38 21.59 -8.64
N LYS A 169 8.46 22.08 -7.80
CA LYS A 169 7.00 22.00 -8.07
C LYS A 169 6.60 22.72 -9.34
N ASN A 170 7.19 23.89 -9.62
CA ASN A 170 6.87 24.67 -10.82
C ASN A 170 7.37 24.00 -12.11
N LYS A 171 8.50 23.28 -12.07
CA LYS A 171 9.07 22.64 -13.26
C LYS A 171 8.58 21.21 -13.49
N ALA A 172 8.04 20.53 -12.47
CA ALA A 172 7.62 19.16 -12.56
C ALA A 172 6.45 18.95 -13.53
N LEU A 173 6.63 18.03 -14.46
CA LEU A 173 5.61 17.62 -15.41
C LEU A 173 4.81 16.46 -14.81
N GLN A 174 3.52 16.71 -14.56
CA GLN A 174 2.58 15.70 -14.04
C GLN A 174 2.06 14.85 -15.21
N LEU A 175 2.73 13.74 -15.49
CA LEU A 175 2.53 12.98 -16.74
C LEU A 175 1.62 11.76 -16.59
N VAL A 176 1.34 11.34 -15.37
CA VAL A 176 0.47 10.19 -15.05
C VAL A 176 -0.36 10.49 -13.80
N GLY A 177 -1.26 9.59 -13.45
CA GLY A 177 -1.96 9.68 -12.16
C GLY A 177 -3.14 10.63 -12.11
N GLY A 178 -3.72 11.02 -13.26
CA GLY A 178 -5.00 11.73 -13.30
C GLY A 178 -4.98 13.18 -13.80
N ASN A 179 -3.82 13.71 -14.22
CA ASN A 179 -3.79 15.00 -14.89
C ASN A 179 -4.48 14.91 -16.29
N PRO A 180 -5.61 15.59 -16.51
CA PRO A 180 -6.32 15.51 -17.79
C PRO A 180 -5.55 16.13 -18.95
N SER A 181 -4.56 16.98 -18.68
CA SER A 181 -3.69 17.60 -19.69
C SER A 181 -2.43 16.79 -19.99
N ALA A 182 -2.22 15.66 -19.31
CA ALA A 182 -1.08 14.80 -19.58
C ALA A 182 -1.21 14.13 -20.95
N PRO A 183 -0.09 13.93 -21.69
CA PRO A 183 -0.12 13.16 -22.92
C PRO A 183 -0.59 11.72 -22.67
N SER A 184 -1.44 11.21 -23.55
CA SER A 184 -1.90 9.83 -23.47
C SER A 184 -0.77 8.87 -23.80
N VAL A 185 -0.60 7.85 -22.96
CA VAL A 185 0.29 6.71 -23.23
C VAL A 185 -0.50 5.66 -24.02
N PRO A 186 0.01 5.15 -25.15
CA PRO A 186 -0.66 4.11 -25.91
C PRO A 186 -0.94 2.87 -25.05
N THR A 187 -2.09 2.24 -25.27
CA THR A 187 -2.51 1.05 -24.54
C THR A 187 -1.44 -0.04 -24.59
N GLY A 188 -1.13 -0.63 -23.44
CA GLY A 188 -0.13 -1.69 -23.30
C GLY A 188 1.31 -1.22 -23.19
N GLN A 189 1.60 0.08 -23.31
CA GLN A 189 2.93 0.63 -23.09
C GLN A 189 3.15 0.97 -21.60
N ASN A 190 4.37 0.76 -21.15
CA ASN A 190 4.81 1.16 -19.82
C ASN A 190 5.07 2.68 -19.77
N ASN A 191 4.47 3.38 -18.82
CA ASN A 191 4.53 4.84 -18.71
C ASN A 191 5.98 5.38 -18.59
N LEU A 192 6.83 4.72 -17.78
CA LEU A 192 8.22 5.16 -17.60
C LEU A 192 9.02 5.00 -18.90
N ILE A 193 8.86 3.86 -19.59
CA ILE A 193 9.50 3.64 -20.89
C ILE A 193 9.00 4.65 -21.91
N TYR A 194 7.71 4.93 -21.93
CA TYR A 194 7.13 5.89 -22.87
C TYR A 194 7.75 7.28 -22.71
N PHE A 195 7.68 7.84 -21.49
CA PHE A 195 8.11 9.23 -21.25
C PHE A 195 9.64 9.41 -21.17
N LEU A 196 10.41 8.35 -20.87
CA LEU A 196 11.86 8.42 -20.76
C LEU A 196 12.58 7.96 -22.04
N LYS A 197 11.92 7.18 -22.93
CA LYS A 197 12.57 6.58 -24.11
C LYS A 197 11.76 6.72 -25.40
N THR A 198 10.54 6.19 -25.45
CA THR A 198 9.77 6.08 -26.71
C THR A 198 9.32 7.44 -27.21
N ASN A 199 8.82 8.30 -26.32
CA ASN A 199 8.50 9.69 -26.56
C ASN A 199 9.11 10.53 -25.44
N PRO A 200 10.45 10.76 -25.48
CA PRO A 200 11.17 11.32 -24.34
C PRO A 200 10.71 12.73 -24.02
N THR A 201 9.85 12.82 -23.04
CA THR A 201 9.28 14.09 -22.55
C THR A 201 10.06 14.61 -21.34
N VAL A 202 10.69 13.69 -20.58
CA VAL A 202 11.46 13.99 -19.37
C VAL A 202 12.79 13.26 -19.36
N ASP A 203 13.72 13.78 -18.56
CA ASP A 203 15.05 13.23 -18.36
C ASP A 203 15.11 12.34 -17.11
N ILE A 204 14.37 12.74 -16.05
CA ILE A 204 14.26 12.05 -14.78
C ILE A 204 12.78 11.96 -14.41
N PHE A 205 12.34 10.76 -14.00
CA PHE A 205 10.98 10.55 -13.49
C PHE A 205 11.03 10.11 -12.03
N LEU A 206 10.42 10.86 -11.11
CA LEU A 206 10.28 10.44 -9.72
C LEU A 206 9.13 9.43 -9.61
N ALA A 207 9.46 8.20 -9.27
CA ALA A 207 8.52 7.09 -9.21
C ALA A 207 8.92 6.08 -8.11
N TYR A 208 8.02 5.14 -7.85
CA TYR A 208 8.33 4.03 -6.96
C TYR A 208 9.46 3.15 -7.50
N TYR A 209 10.30 2.66 -6.59
CA TYR A 209 11.34 1.66 -6.91
C TYR A 209 10.77 0.46 -7.67
N THR A 210 9.63 -0.08 -7.21
CA THR A 210 8.97 -1.23 -7.86
C THR A 210 8.55 -0.93 -9.29
N SER A 211 8.12 0.31 -9.59
CA SER A 211 7.77 0.74 -10.94
C SER A 211 9.00 0.79 -11.85
N GLY A 212 10.12 1.32 -11.35
CA GLY A 212 11.41 1.30 -12.04
C GLY A 212 11.89 -0.13 -12.31
N LYS A 213 11.82 -1.01 -11.30
CA LYS A 213 12.18 -2.43 -11.45
C LYS A 213 11.29 -3.15 -12.46
N SER A 214 9.99 -2.86 -12.48
CA SER A 214 9.07 -3.42 -13.46
C SER A 214 9.40 -2.96 -14.88
N ALA A 215 9.73 -1.68 -15.07
CA ALA A 215 10.16 -1.17 -16.37
C ALA A 215 11.48 -1.81 -16.84
N GLN A 216 12.46 -1.97 -15.96
CA GLN A 216 13.76 -2.61 -16.29
C GLN A 216 13.64 -4.09 -16.69
N LYS A 217 12.59 -4.79 -16.26
CA LYS A 217 12.33 -6.19 -16.67
C LYS A 217 11.85 -6.31 -18.12
N LEU A 218 11.34 -5.21 -18.69
CA LEU A 218 10.95 -5.16 -20.09
C LEU A 218 12.18 -4.85 -20.95
N GLU A 219 12.30 -5.48 -22.11
CA GLU A 219 13.43 -5.27 -23.01
C GLU A 219 13.65 -3.80 -23.36
N GLN A 220 12.56 -3.07 -23.59
CA GLN A 220 12.62 -1.65 -23.92
C GLN A 220 13.05 -0.75 -22.73
N GLY A 221 13.04 -1.26 -21.51
CA GLY A 221 13.36 -0.50 -20.30
C GLY A 221 14.63 -0.94 -19.57
N ASN A 222 15.35 -1.93 -20.10
CA ASN A 222 16.49 -2.56 -19.41
C ASN A 222 17.69 -1.63 -19.20
N ASP A 223 17.78 -0.53 -19.95
CA ASP A 223 18.81 0.51 -19.88
C ASP A 223 18.39 1.76 -19.10
N LEU A 224 17.18 1.78 -18.52
CA LEU A 224 16.80 2.82 -17.58
C LEU A 224 17.63 2.69 -16.29
N GLN A 225 18.16 3.80 -15.80
CA GLN A 225 18.88 3.82 -14.52
C GLN A 225 17.89 4.10 -13.37
N ILE A 226 18.00 3.35 -12.30
CA ILE A 226 17.31 3.64 -11.02
C ILE A 226 18.33 4.25 -10.08
N VAL A 227 18.08 5.48 -9.64
CA VAL A 227 18.92 6.21 -8.67
C VAL A 227 18.17 6.35 -7.38
N GLU A 228 18.75 5.88 -6.28
CA GLU A 228 18.17 6.05 -4.94
C GLU A 228 18.20 7.53 -4.54
N LEU A 229 17.19 7.96 -3.80
CA LEU A 229 17.19 9.29 -3.21
C LEU A 229 18.25 9.37 -2.10
N PRO A 230 18.96 10.49 -1.95
CA PRO A 230 19.81 10.69 -0.78
C PRO A 230 18.96 10.72 0.50
N ASP A 231 19.55 10.36 1.64
CA ASP A 231 18.83 10.19 2.91
C ASP A 231 17.96 11.40 3.29
N TYR A 232 18.43 12.60 3.02
CA TYR A 232 17.69 13.83 3.33
C TYR A 232 16.47 14.06 2.41
N LEU A 233 16.35 13.37 1.29
CA LEU A 233 15.17 13.33 0.41
C LEU A 233 14.40 12.03 0.52
N ALA A 234 14.96 10.99 1.18
CA ALA A 234 14.40 9.66 1.23
C ALA A 234 12.93 9.69 1.66
N THR A 235 12.08 9.07 0.86
CA THR A 235 10.63 9.06 1.07
C THR A 235 10.11 7.65 0.93
N LYS A 236 9.61 7.12 2.06
CA LYS A 236 8.98 5.81 2.17
C LYS A 236 7.49 5.95 1.87
N ALA A 237 6.94 4.97 1.18
CA ALA A 237 5.53 4.83 0.92
C ALA A 237 4.99 3.60 1.67
N ASP A 238 4.13 3.81 2.65
CA ASP A 238 3.43 2.75 3.37
C ASP A 238 2.07 2.51 2.72
N TYR A 239 1.79 1.25 2.36
CA TYR A 239 0.62 0.84 1.58
C TYR A 239 -0.48 0.31 2.48
N GLY A 240 -1.70 0.79 2.27
CA GLY A 240 -2.88 0.43 3.04
C GLY A 240 -3.78 -0.58 2.34
N LEU A 241 -4.23 -1.57 3.10
CA LEU A 241 -5.22 -2.57 2.70
C LEU A 241 -6.46 -2.44 3.57
N THR A 242 -7.64 -2.48 2.96
CA THR A 242 -8.91 -2.55 3.69
C THR A 242 -9.91 -3.42 2.96
N VAL A 243 -10.85 -4.00 3.70
CA VAL A 243 -12.02 -4.72 3.19
C VAL A 243 -13.22 -3.78 3.28
N LEU A 244 -14.04 -3.71 2.24
CA LEU A 244 -15.22 -2.83 2.22
C LEU A 244 -16.34 -3.42 3.08
N LYS A 245 -17.23 -2.56 3.59
CA LYS A 245 -18.46 -3.02 4.21
C LYS A 245 -19.33 -3.73 3.18
N ASN A 246 -20.00 -4.79 3.57
CA ASN A 246 -20.81 -5.64 2.71
C ASN A 246 -20.00 -6.37 1.60
N ALA A 247 -18.68 -6.52 1.77
CA ALA A 247 -17.85 -7.35 0.91
C ALA A 247 -18.32 -8.83 0.95
N ASP A 248 -18.05 -9.55 -0.14
CA ASP A 248 -18.17 -11.00 -0.12
C ASP A 248 -17.28 -11.58 1.00
N PRO A 249 -17.73 -12.62 1.75
CA PRO A 249 -16.88 -13.25 2.78
C PRO A 249 -15.50 -13.71 2.29
N ASP A 250 -15.38 -14.06 1.01
CA ASP A 250 -14.10 -14.41 0.39
C ASP A 250 -13.18 -13.18 0.17
N GLY A 251 -13.70 -11.95 0.25
CA GLY A 251 -12.91 -10.72 0.28
C GLY A 251 -12.03 -10.61 1.52
N GLU A 252 -12.54 -10.97 2.71
CA GLU A 252 -11.73 -11.06 3.92
C GLU A 252 -10.64 -12.13 3.81
N LYS A 253 -10.97 -13.26 3.18
CA LYS A 253 -10.03 -14.34 2.93
C LYS A 253 -8.93 -13.92 1.95
N LEU A 254 -9.27 -13.17 0.90
CA LEU A 254 -8.29 -12.58 -0.01
C LEU A 254 -7.37 -11.56 0.72
N ALA A 255 -7.94 -10.69 1.53
CA ALA A 255 -7.15 -9.75 2.34
C ALA A 255 -6.21 -10.47 3.31
N ALA A 256 -6.66 -11.54 3.96
CA ALA A 256 -5.83 -12.40 4.80
C ALA A 256 -4.71 -13.09 4.01
N TYR A 257 -5.00 -13.55 2.78
CA TYR A 257 -4.00 -14.16 1.90
C TYR A 257 -2.92 -13.14 1.46
N ILE A 258 -3.30 -11.91 1.10
CA ILE A 258 -2.35 -10.83 0.80
C ILE A 258 -1.39 -10.59 1.98
N LEU A 259 -1.91 -10.66 3.21
CA LEU A 259 -1.14 -10.48 4.45
C LEU A 259 -0.33 -11.72 4.85
N SER A 260 -0.61 -12.89 4.29
CA SER A 260 0.07 -14.15 4.62
C SER A 260 1.53 -14.17 4.15
N SER A 261 2.29 -15.15 4.62
CA SER A 261 3.67 -15.36 4.16
C SER A 261 3.77 -15.60 2.64
N GLN A 262 2.77 -16.27 2.04
CA GLN A 262 2.73 -16.50 0.60
C GLN A 262 2.48 -15.19 -0.16
N GLY A 263 1.49 -14.40 0.24
CA GLY A 263 1.22 -13.09 -0.35
C GLY A 263 2.41 -12.14 -0.21
N GLN A 264 3.03 -12.09 0.97
CA GLN A 264 4.21 -11.27 1.23
C GLN A 264 5.45 -11.72 0.43
N ALA A 265 5.64 -13.01 0.22
CA ALA A 265 6.70 -13.53 -0.64
C ALA A 265 6.53 -13.09 -2.10
N ILE A 266 5.29 -13.08 -2.61
CA ILE A 266 4.99 -12.57 -3.95
C ILE A 266 5.30 -11.06 -4.01
N LEU A 267 4.82 -10.26 -3.06
CA LEU A 267 5.10 -8.82 -3.02
C LEU A 267 6.62 -8.54 -3.00
N SER A 268 7.37 -9.26 -2.17
CA SER A 268 8.84 -9.13 -2.07
C SER A 268 9.55 -9.42 -3.40
N LYS A 269 9.10 -10.40 -4.18
CA LYS A 269 9.61 -10.72 -5.54
C LYS A 269 9.55 -9.51 -6.49
N TYR A 270 8.58 -8.62 -6.28
CA TYR A 270 8.41 -7.39 -7.05
C TYR A 270 9.16 -6.19 -6.47
N GLY A 271 9.85 -6.35 -5.33
CA GLY A 271 10.67 -5.31 -4.70
C GLY A 271 9.95 -4.50 -3.62
N PHE A 272 8.75 -4.93 -3.22
CA PHE A 272 8.09 -4.38 -2.03
C PHE A 272 8.79 -4.88 -0.76
N SER A 273 8.75 -4.07 0.29
CA SER A 273 9.27 -4.43 1.61
C SER A 273 8.11 -4.83 2.53
N SER A 274 8.35 -5.81 3.40
CA SER A 274 7.39 -6.13 4.45
C SER A 274 7.07 -4.88 5.28
N PRO A 275 5.85 -4.72 5.78
CA PRO A 275 5.51 -3.62 6.65
C PRO A 275 6.46 -3.62 7.84
N THR A 276 6.96 -2.46 8.23
CA THR A 276 7.69 -2.33 9.48
C THR A 276 6.70 -2.68 10.59
N VAL A 277 6.79 -3.88 11.13
CA VAL A 277 6.09 -4.21 12.35
C VAL A 277 6.71 -3.31 13.42
N THR A 278 6.06 -2.19 13.72
CA THR A 278 6.19 -1.63 15.05
C THR A 278 5.59 -2.71 15.94
N GLN A 279 6.43 -3.58 16.49
CA GLN A 279 5.99 -4.42 17.59
C GLN A 279 5.45 -3.42 18.62
N SER A 280 4.14 -3.31 18.72
CA SER A 280 3.51 -2.98 19.97
C SER A 280 4.04 -4.06 20.89
N VAL A 281 5.03 -3.69 21.71
CA VAL A 281 5.39 -4.51 22.88
C VAL A 281 4.05 -4.80 23.52
N PRO A 282 3.61 -6.06 23.66
CA PRO A 282 2.42 -6.34 24.40
C PRO A 282 2.70 -5.69 25.76
N GLU A 283 1.88 -4.74 26.20
CA GLU A 283 1.84 -4.39 27.60
C GLU A 283 1.58 -5.70 28.29
N HIS A 284 2.65 -6.27 28.85
CA HIS A 284 2.52 -7.31 29.83
C HIS A 284 1.67 -6.68 30.93
N GLN A 285 0.38 -6.95 30.91
CA GLN A 285 -0.44 -6.95 32.11
C GLN A 285 0.10 -8.07 33.01
N GLY A 286 1.35 -7.91 33.40
CA GLY A 286 2.06 -8.77 34.31
C GLY A 286 2.17 -8.05 35.64
N ILE A 287 1.63 -8.66 36.65
CA ILE A 287 1.72 -8.42 38.11
C ILE A 287 3.07 -7.81 38.56
N GLY A 288 4.13 -7.80 37.73
CA GLY A 288 5.45 -7.24 37.99
C GLY A 288 5.48 -5.70 38.19
N GLY A 289 4.58 -4.93 37.55
CA GLY A 289 4.56 -3.47 37.73
C GLY A 289 4.11 -3.02 39.11
N TYR A 290 3.19 -3.75 39.72
CA TYR A 290 2.73 -3.48 41.09
C TYR A 290 3.77 -3.82 42.15
N VAL A 291 4.58 -4.86 41.93
CA VAL A 291 5.65 -5.22 42.87
C VAL A 291 6.77 -4.19 42.88
N LEU A 292 7.10 -3.61 41.74
CA LEU A 292 8.14 -2.55 41.68
C LEU A 292 7.66 -1.25 42.31
N ALA A 293 6.39 -0.86 42.09
CA ALA A 293 5.81 0.35 42.70
C ALA A 293 5.67 0.23 44.21
N LEU A 294 5.27 -0.95 44.72
CA LEU A 294 5.22 -1.23 46.17
C LEU A 294 6.61 -1.21 46.81
N SER A 295 7.63 -1.73 46.12
CA SER A 295 9.01 -1.76 46.65
C SER A 295 9.61 -0.34 46.77
N ILE A 296 9.30 0.55 45.79
CA ILE A 296 9.74 1.95 45.83
C ILE A 296 8.98 2.74 46.93
N ALA A 297 7.68 2.51 47.08
CA ALA A 297 6.87 3.16 48.11
C ALA A 297 7.32 2.74 49.55
N LEU A 298 7.64 1.47 49.79
CA LEU A 298 8.18 0.96 51.07
C LEU A 298 9.57 1.55 51.37
N ALA A 299 10.44 1.67 50.34
CA ALA A 299 11.76 2.27 50.50
C ALA A 299 11.70 3.79 50.83
N MET A 300 10.77 4.50 50.20
CA MET A 300 10.54 5.94 50.52
C MET A 300 9.96 6.12 51.92
N HIS A 301 8.97 5.29 52.31
CA HIS A 301 8.41 5.37 53.67
C HIS A 301 9.44 5.05 54.75
N LYS A 302 10.35 4.11 54.55
CA LYS A 302 11.45 3.81 55.45
C LYS A 302 12.46 4.93 55.58
N LYS A 303 12.76 5.66 54.46
CA LYS A 303 13.63 6.85 54.49
C LYS A 303 12.99 8.01 55.22
N LEU A 304 11.69 8.27 55.03
CA LEU A 304 10.96 9.33 55.75
C LEU A 304 10.92 9.06 57.25
N ASN A 305 10.69 7.83 57.70
CA ASN A 305 10.66 7.48 59.11
C ASN A 305 12.04 7.57 59.77
N LEU A 306 13.13 7.27 59.05
CA LEU A 306 14.49 7.48 59.53
C LEU A 306 14.83 8.97 59.68
N ALA A 307 14.43 9.83 58.72
CA ALA A 307 14.64 11.27 58.79
C ALA A 307 13.93 11.90 60.00
N GLN A 308 12.68 11.51 60.24
CA GLN A 308 11.90 12.01 61.39
C GLN A 308 12.48 11.56 62.75
N LYS A 309 13.08 10.34 62.81
CA LYS A 309 13.74 9.83 64.02
C LYS A 309 15.04 10.57 64.32
N THR A 310 15.75 10.98 63.27
CA THR A 310 16.98 11.78 63.38
C THR A 310 16.69 13.20 63.87
N GLU A 311 15.65 13.85 63.33
CA GLU A 311 15.23 15.19 63.79
C GLU A 311 14.75 15.22 65.25
N ARG A 312 14.06 14.16 65.72
CA ARG A 312 13.67 14.05 67.14
C ARG A 312 14.86 13.89 68.08
N LYS A 313 15.95 13.27 67.63
CA LYS A 313 17.16 13.04 68.42
C LYS A 313 18.06 14.30 68.50
N ILE A 314 17.89 15.29 67.63
CA ILE A 314 18.63 16.55 67.63
C ILE A 314 17.91 17.62 68.50
N ARG A 315 16.61 17.42 68.80
CA ARG A 315 15.79 18.34 69.62
C ARG A 315 15.64 17.91 71.08
N SER A 316 16.20 16.77 71.50
CA SER A 316 16.35 16.34 72.90
C SER A 316 17.79 16.55 73.34
#